data_940c3836fb9e1a067da757bece9b40e9
#
_entry.id   940c3836fb9e1a067da757bece9b40e9
#
_cell.length_a   1.000
_cell.length_b   1.000
_cell.length_c   1.000
_cell.angle_alpha   90.00
_cell.angle_beta   90.00
_cell.angle_gamma   90.00
#
_symmetry.space_group_name_H-M   'P 1'
#
loop_
_entity.id
_entity.type
_entity.pdbx_description
1 polymer ?
#
loop_
_entity_poly.entity_id
_entity_poly.type
_entity_poly.pdbx_seq_one_letter_code
_entity_poly.pdbx_strand_id
1 'polypeptide(L)'
;MRNDYPSVIPIYPLPAPLLLPGTVVPIVADEPRYQQLVSDVLAGNEYLGILQPQEEDGDEPGSELFTVGCLGRLEEGRPENDDEYLVGGLIRFRVVEELSPYHGYRRVRVDYSEFQEDPVLVEEGLAFSTLRELARRQVEPINPEFDFSILEGMAGTEIATALAHNCAFCPAERQALMEAPSLRELEELLLILMGGPGQAPSFDMLPLPVC
;
A
#
# COMPACT_ATOMS: atom_id res chain seq x y z
N MET A 1 -9.68 -10.64 -18.04
CA MET A 1 -10.03 -9.38 -18.75
C MET A 1 -8.86 -8.44 -18.61
N ARG A 2 -8.34 -7.80 -19.67
CA ARG A 2 -7.37 -6.71 -19.47
C ARG A 2 -8.17 -5.53 -18.93
N ASN A 3 -7.96 -5.19 -17.68
CA ASN A 3 -8.44 -3.94 -17.13
C ASN A 3 -7.69 -2.81 -17.84
N ASP A 4 -8.41 -1.93 -18.50
CA ASP A 4 -7.82 -0.81 -19.26
C ASP A 4 -7.54 0.35 -18.27
N TYR A 5 -6.53 0.13 -17.40
CA TYR A 5 -6.12 1.14 -16.43
C TYR A 5 -5.45 2.33 -17.11
N PRO A 6 -5.61 3.56 -16.59
CA PRO A 6 -5.01 4.74 -17.19
C PRO A 6 -3.47 4.71 -17.08
N SER A 7 -2.78 5.07 -18.16
CA SER A 7 -1.31 5.16 -18.19
C SER A 7 -0.76 6.44 -17.57
N VAL A 8 -1.60 7.43 -17.30
CA VAL A 8 -1.26 8.67 -16.58
C VAL A 8 -2.25 8.83 -15.44
N ILE A 9 -1.73 8.93 -14.23
CA ILE A 9 -2.54 9.00 -13.01
C ILE A 9 -2.10 10.14 -12.11
N PRO A 10 -3.03 10.76 -11.37
CA PRO A 10 -2.71 11.66 -10.26
C PRO A 10 -2.11 10.85 -9.11
N ILE A 11 -1.23 11.46 -8.33
CA ILE A 11 -0.54 10.83 -7.20
C ILE A 11 -0.90 11.51 -5.89
N TYR A 12 -1.25 10.68 -4.92
CA TYR A 12 -1.34 11.05 -3.52
C TYR A 12 -0.15 10.40 -2.77
N PRO A 13 0.81 11.18 -2.24
CA PRO A 13 1.86 10.67 -1.38
C PRO A 13 1.27 10.20 -0.05
N LEU A 14 1.54 8.96 0.35
CA LEU A 14 1.06 8.40 1.62
C LEU A 14 2.22 7.67 2.32
N PRO A 15 2.73 8.22 3.44
CA PRO A 15 3.80 7.56 4.19
C PRO A 15 3.36 6.21 4.79
N ALA A 16 2.13 6.17 5.32
CA ALA A 16 1.48 4.98 5.88
C ALA A 16 -0.04 5.22 5.97
N PRO A 17 -0.87 4.18 5.94
CA PRO A 17 -0.56 2.75 5.72
C PRO A 17 -0.20 2.42 4.26
N LEU A 18 0.41 1.25 4.05
CA LEU A 18 0.74 0.73 2.73
C LEU A 18 -0.54 0.29 2.00
N LEU A 19 -0.82 0.83 0.80
CA LEU A 19 -1.93 0.36 -0.02
C LEU A 19 -1.49 -0.84 -0.85
N LEU A 20 -2.08 -2.00 -0.61
CA LEU A 20 -1.88 -3.21 -1.41
C LEU A 20 -3.15 -3.54 -2.23
N PRO A 21 -3.03 -4.29 -3.34
CA PRO A 21 -4.19 -4.78 -4.07
C PRO A 21 -5.17 -5.55 -3.16
N GLY A 22 -6.46 -5.23 -3.26
CA GLY A 22 -7.52 -5.82 -2.44
C GLY A 22 -7.64 -5.26 -1.03
N THR A 23 -6.91 -4.21 -0.67
CA THR A 23 -7.03 -3.53 0.63
C THR A 23 -7.61 -2.13 0.48
N VAL A 24 -8.04 -1.53 1.59
CA VAL A 24 -8.60 -0.18 1.64
C VAL A 24 -7.80 0.64 2.65
N VAL A 25 -7.42 1.85 2.27
CA VAL A 25 -6.74 2.80 3.16
C VAL A 25 -7.44 4.15 3.17
N PRO A 26 -7.44 4.86 4.29
CA PRO A 26 -7.91 6.23 4.35
C PRO A 26 -6.85 7.20 3.79
N ILE A 27 -7.30 8.25 3.14
CA ILE A 27 -6.50 9.44 2.80
C ILE A 27 -7.21 10.68 3.30
N VAL A 28 -6.46 11.74 3.58
CA VAL A 28 -6.99 13.02 4.07
C VAL A 28 -6.71 14.13 3.06
N ALA A 29 -7.75 14.84 2.62
CA ALA A 29 -7.64 15.93 1.65
C ALA A 29 -7.76 17.31 2.35
N ASP A 30 -6.95 17.56 3.38
CA ASP A 30 -6.93 18.80 4.15
C ASP A 30 -6.22 19.96 3.44
N GLU A 31 -5.30 19.66 2.52
CA GLU A 31 -4.61 20.66 1.72
C GLU A 31 -5.36 20.99 0.42
N PRO A 32 -5.30 22.25 -0.07
CA PRO A 32 -5.97 22.65 -1.30
C PRO A 32 -5.59 21.81 -2.54
N ARG A 33 -4.33 21.34 -2.62
CA ARG A 33 -3.87 20.48 -3.73
C ARG A 33 -4.54 19.10 -3.69
N TYR A 34 -4.78 18.53 -2.50
CA TYR A 34 -5.43 17.23 -2.35
C TYR A 34 -6.94 17.32 -2.48
N GLN A 35 -7.55 18.41 -2.02
CA GLN A 35 -8.97 18.72 -2.30
C GLN A 35 -9.23 18.79 -3.81
N GLN A 36 -8.33 19.47 -4.54
CA GLN A 36 -8.43 19.55 -5.99
C GLN A 36 -8.18 18.21 -6.66
N LEU A 37 -7.19 17.41 -6.17
CA LEU A 37 -6.95 16.05 -6.66
C LEU A 37 -8.20 15.19 -6.53
N VAL A 38 -8.80 15.13 -5.35
CA VAL A 38 -10.01 14.35 -5.08
C VAL A 38 -11.16 14.83 -5.97
N SER A 39 -11.36 16.14 -6.08
CA SER A 39 -12.40 16.71 -6.96
C SER A 39 -12.22 16.28 -8.42
N ASP A 40 -10.99 16.34 -8.95
CA ASP A 40 -10.70 15.96 -10.33
C ASP A 40 -10.83 14.44 -10.54
N VAL A 41 -10.43 13.63 -9.55
CA VAL A 41 -10.56 12.16 -9.56
C VAL A 41 -12.03 11.74 -9.59
N LEU A 42 -12.87 12.34 -8.72
CA LEU A 42 -14.31 12.07 -8.69
C LEU A 42 -15.04 12.53 -9.96
N ALA A 43 -14.59 13.63 -10.57
CA ALA A 43 -15.15 14.09 -11.83
C ALA A 43 -14.67 13.27 -13.05
N GLY A 44 -13.65 12.46 -12.88
CA GLY A 44 -12.99 11.68 -13.92
C GLY A 44 -13.30 10.19 -13.89
N ASN A 45 -12.27 9.39 -13.68
CA ASN A 45 -12.34 7.92 -13.72
C ASN A 45 -12.19 7.26 -12.34
N GLU A 46 -12.17 8.05 -11.28
CA GLU A 46 -12.05 7.62 -9.88
C GLU A 46 -10.70 6.97 -9.51
N TYR A 47 -9.71 6.97 -10.40
CA TYR A 47 -8.40 6.37 -10.16
C TYR A 47 -7.37 7.39 -9.71
N LEU A 48 -6.57 6.99 -8.70
CA LEU A 48 -5.37 7.69 -8.26
C LEU A 48 -4.29 6.67 -7.87
N GLY A 49 -3.05 7.10 -7.90
CA GLY A 49 -1.92 6.29 -7.44
C GLY A 49 -1.52 6.70 -6.02
N ILE A 50 -1.29 5.72 -5.17
CA ILE A 50 -0.65 5.92 -3.87
C ILE A 50 0.83 5.57 -4.01
N LEU A 51 1.70 6.53 -3.69
CA LEU A 51 3.15 6.36 -3.65
C LEU A 51 3.67 6.71 -2.26
N GLN A 52 4.60 5.91 -1.77
CA GLN A 52 5.26 6.19 -0.50
C GLN A 52 6.38 7.21 -0.69
N PRO A 53 6.51 8.23 0.19
CA PRO A 53 7.69 9.07 0.27
C PRO A 53 8.92 8.27 0.74
N GLN A 54 10.11 8.69 0.32
CA GLN A 54 11.36 8.07 0.77
C GLN A 54 11.72 8.46 2.21
N GLU A 55 11.22 9.61 2.68
CA GLU A 55 11.35 10.08 4.04
C GLU A 55 10.01 9.99 4.78
N GLU A 56 10.03 9.76 6.09
CA GLU A 56 8.79 9.58 6.88
C GLU A 56 7.89 10.83 6.89
N ASP A 57 8.46 12.02 6.87
CA ASP A 57 7.75 13.30 6.83
C ASP A 57 7.63 13.87 5.40
N GLY A 58 7.79 13.03 4.40
CA GLY A 58 7.97 13.40 2.99
C GLY A 58 6.67 13.65 2.22
N ASP A 59 5.64 14.26 2.79
CA ASP A 59 4.44 14.70 2.07
C ASP A 59 4.55 16.12 1.49
N GLU A 60 5.66 16.82 1.78
CA GLU A 60 5.92 18.16 1.29
C GLU A 60 6.04 18.22 -0.25
N PRO A 61 5.67 19.36 -0.86
CA PRO A 61 5.87 19.56 -2.29
C PRO A 61 7.34 19.40 -2.69
N GLY A 62 7.64 18.41 -3.53
CA GLY A 62 9.00 18.13 -3.99
C GLY A 62 9.74 17.03 -3.23
N SER A 63 9.13 16.43 -2.21
CA SER A 63 9.69 15.23 -1.58
C SER A 63 9.93 14.11 -2.59
N GLU A 64 11.02 13.37 -2.42
CA GLU A 64 11.30 12.21 -3.24
C GLU A 64 10.33 11.08 -2.92
N LEU A 65 9.73 10.51 -3.96
CA LEU A 65 8.84 9.36 -3.83
C LEU A 65 9.54 8.10 -4.34
N PHE A 66 9.16 6.96 -3.79
CA PHE A 66 9.52 5.68 -4.38
C PHE A 66 8.84 5.50 -5.75
N THR A 67 9.34 4.57 -6.54
CA THR A 67 8.89 4.38 -7.93
C THR A 67 7.84 3.30 -8.11
N VAL A 68 7.62 2.46 -7.10
CA VAL A 68 6.55 1.45 -7.11
C VAL A 68 5.50 1.84 -6.09
N GLY A 69 4.24 1.79 -6.52
CA GLY A 69 3.08 2.07 -5.70
C GLY A 69 1.87 1.26 -6.15
N CYS A 70 0.70 1.62 -5.63
CA CYS A 70 -0.54 0.94 -5.96
C CYS A 70 -1.56 1.92 -6.58
N LEU A 71 -2.15 1.52 -7.69
CA LEU A 71 -3.32 2.17 -8.25
C LEU A 71 -4.50 1.85 -7.35
N GLY A 72 -5.18 2.89 -6.90
CA GLY A 72 -6.39 2.77 -6.13
C GLY A 72 -7.58 3.39 -6.84
N ARG A 73 -8.75 3.01 -6.38
CA ARG A 73 -10.01 3.63 -6.74
C ARG A 73 -10.57 4.33 -5.53
N LEU A 74 -10.98 5.57 -5.72
CA LEU A 74 -11.69 6.31 -4.69
C LEU A 74 -13.07 5.67 -4.48
N GLU A 75 -13.36 5.24 -3.26
CA GLU A 75 -14.64 4.61 -2.95
C GLU A 75 -15.70 5.66 -2.63
N GLU A 76 -16.92 5.42 -3.11
CA GLU A 76 -18.09 6.20 -2.70
C GLU A 76 -18.44 5.85 -1.26
N GLY A 77 -17.93 6.61 -0.31
CA GLY A 77 -18.27 6.48 1.09
C GLY A 77 -18.04 7.81 1.77
N ARG A 78 -18.98 8.23 2.62
CA ARG A 78 -18.76 9.41 3.45
C ARG A 78 -18.03 8.95 4.70
N PRO A 79 -16.76 9.32 4.87
CA PRO A 79 -16.12 9.24 6.15
C PRO A 79 -16.88 10.11 7.17
N GLU A 80 -16.59 9.90 8.44
CA GLU A 80 -17.16 10.71 9.52
C GLU A 80 -16.68 12.19 9.44
N ASN A 81 -15.61 12.45 8.71
CA ASN A 81 -15.02 13.78 8.45
C ASN A 81 -15.12 14.14 6.95
N ASP A 82 -15.45 15.39 6.65
CA ASP A 82 -15.69 15.88 5.28
C ASP A 82 -14.43 15.80 4.36
N ASP A 83 -13.23 15.73 4.94
CA ASP A 83 -11.95 15.71 4.21
C ASP A 83 -11.28 14.32 4.13
N GLU A 84 -11.90 13.27 4.67
CA GLU A 84 -11.38 11.91 4.68
C GLU A 84 -12.05 11.07 3.58
N TYR A 85 -11.26 10.28 2.85
CA TYR A 85 -11.71 9.44 1.75
C TYR A 85 -11.09 8.05 1.86
N LEU A 86 -11.78 7.05 1.32
CA LEU A 86 -11.28 5.68 1.26
C LEU A 86 -10.78 5.37 -0.15
N VAL A 87 -9.65 4.68 -0.23
CA VAL A 87 -9.04 4.26 -1.49
C VAL A 87 -8.86 2.75 -1.47
N GLY A 88 -9.57 2.05 -2.36
CA GLY A 88 -9.44 0.61 -2.56
C GLY A 88 -8.34 0.27 -3.56
N GLY A 89 -7.33 -0.52 -3.15
CA GLY A 89 -6.19 -0.92 -3.97
C GLY A 89 -6.56 -1.94 -5.05
N LEU A 90 -6.06 -1.74 -6.26
CA LEU A 90 -6.41 -2.55 -7.44
C LEU A 90 -5.23 -3.33 -8.00
N ILE A 91 -4.13 -2.65 -8.31
CA ILE A 91 -2.94 -3.22 -8.95
C ILE A 91 -1.73 -2.34 -8.64
N ARG A 92 -0.57 -2.96 -8.44
CA ARG A 92 0.68 -2.20 -8.32
C ARG A 92 1.12 -1.67 -9.67
N PHE A 93 1.93 -0.62 -9.64
CA PHE A 93 2.51 -0.02 -10.82
C PHE A 93 3.94 0.44 -10.57
N ARG A 94 4.71 0.60 -11.64
CA ARG A 94 6.00 1.28 -11.63
C ARG A 94 5.89 2.63 -12.33
N VAL A 95 6.44 3.67 -11.72
CA VAL A 95 6.57 5.00 -12.32
C VAL A 95 7.59 4.95 -13.45
N VAL A 96 7.18 5.39 -14.62
CA VAL A 96 8.05 5.54 -15.79
C VAL A 96 8.58 6.97 -15.86
N GLU A 97 7.73 7.95 -15.57
CA GLU A 97 8.05 9.37 -15.72
C GLU A 97 7.14 10.19 -14.80
N GLU A 98 7.71 11.17 -14.10
CA GLU A 98 6.93 12.20 -13.44
C GLU A 98 6.64 13.35 -14.40
N LEU A 99 5.37 13.73 -14.46
CA LEU A 99 4.89 14.77 -15.36
C LEU A 99 4.78 16.11 -14.62
N SER A 100 4.64 17.20 -15.37
CA SER A 100 4.35 18.50 -14.77
C SER A 100 3.10 18.42 -13.89
N PRO A 101 3.09 19.04 -12.69
CA PRO A 101 1.93 19.08 -11.81
C PRO A 101 0.68 19.61 -12.55
N TYR A 102 -0.48 19.11 -12.14
CA TYR A 102 -1.75 19.56 -12.65
C TYR A 102 -2.61 20.04 -11.47
N HIS A 103 -3.13 21.23 -11.55
CA HIS A 103 -3.89 21.86 -10.45
C HIS A 103 -3.20 21.81 -9.07
N GLY A 104 -1.85 21.76 -9.05
CA GLY A 104 -1.06 21.73 -7.83
C GLY A 104 -0.71 20.34 -7.31
N TYR A 105 -1.30 19.26 -7.81
CA TYR A 105 -0.95 17.88 -7.45
C TYR A 105 -0.03 17.22 -8.48
N ARG A 106 0.70 16.18 -8.03
CA ARG A 106 1.66 15.42 -8.85
C ARG A 106 0.93 14.43 -9.76
N ARG A 107 1.52 14.17 -10.92
CA ARG A 107 1.06 13.16 -11.88
C ARG A 107 2.23 12.37 -12.41
N VAL A 108 2.01 11.10 -12.65
CA VAL A 108 3.01 10.20 -13.21
C VAL A 108 2.47 9.42 -14.40
N ARG A 109 3.38 9.03 -15.30
CA ARG A 109 3.15 7.98 -16.28
C ARG A 109 3.61 6.66 -15.66
N VAL A 110 2.80 5.62 -15.80
CA VAL A 110 3.00 4.34 -15.12
C VAL A 110 3.00 3.15 -16.08
N ASP A 111 3.65 2.07 -15.65
CA ASP A 111 3.62 0.75 -16.27
C ASP A 111 3.12 -0.28 -15.25
N TYR A 112 2.18 -1.13 -15.68
CA TYR A 112 1.58 -2.20 -14.89
C TYR A 112 2.12 -3.59 -15.25
N SER A 113 3.04 -3.69 -16.20
CA SER A 113 3.47 -4.97 -16.80
C SER A 113 4.06 -5.96 -15.81
N GLU A 114 4.72 -5.46 -14.76
CA GLU A 114 5.33 -6.28 -13.71
C GLU A 114 4.30 -6.92 -12.76
N PHE A 115 3.11 -6.32 -12.63
CA PHE A 115 2.13 -6.66 -11.59
C PHE A 115 0.80 -7.16 -12.13
N GLN A 116 0.78 -7.67 -13.36
CA GLN A 116 -0.47 -8.10 -14.02
C GLN A 116 -1.18 -9.27 -13.33
N GLU A 117 -0.49 -9.99 -12.46
CA GLU A 117 -1.07 -11.09 -11.69
C GLU A 117 -1.76 -10.64 -10.40
N ASP A 118 -1.51 -9.42 -9.92
CA ASP A 118 -2.07 -8.93 -8.67
C ASP A 118 -3.60 -9.06 -8.59
N PRO A 119 -4.41 -8.63 -9.57
CA PRO A 119 -5.86 -8.75 -9.50
C PRO A 119 -6.34 -10.20 -9.47
N VAL A 120 -5.65 -11.10 -10.16
CA VAL A 120 -5.98 -12.53 -10.20
C VAL A 120 -5.70 -13.17 -8.85
N LEU A 121 -4.55 -12.86 -8.24
CA LEU A 121 -4.17 -13.37 -6.93
C LEU A 121 -5.10 -12.89 -5.82
N VAL A 122 -5.61 -11.67 -5.90
CA VAL A 122 -6.63 -11.16 -4.98
C VAL A 122 -7.95 -11.92 -5.14
N GLU A 123 -8.40 -12.15 -6.37
CA GLU A 123 -9.63 -12.92 -6.65
C GLU A 123 -9.52 -14.39 -6.19
N GLU A 124 -8.35 -15.02 -6.30
CA GLU A 124 -8.10 -16.39 -5.83
C GLU A 124 -8.09 -16.54 -4.31
N GLY A 125 -8.00 -15.44 -3.56
CA GLY A 125 -8.01 -15.42 -2.10
C GLY A 125 -6.74 -16.03 -1.49
N LEU A 126 -5.63 -15.30 -1.51
CA LEU A 126 -4.37 -15.73 -0.91
C LEU A 126 -4.55 -16.08 0.57
N ALA A 127 -4.11 -17.27 0.96
CA ALA A 127 -4.41 -17.82 2.29
C ALA A 127 -3.60 -17.19 3.42
N PHE A 128 -2.37 -16.74 3.18
CA PHE A 128 -1.47 -16.11 4.17
C PHE A 128 -1.62 -16.69 5.62
N SER A 129 -1.72 -18.01 5.73
CA SER A 129 -1.98 -18.68 7.02
C SER A 129 -0.88 -18.39 8.05
N THR A 130 0.35 -18.30 7.59
CA THR A 130 1.51 -18.01 8.43
C THR A 130 1.46 -16.57 8.96
N LEU A 131 0.96 -15.62 8.16
CA LEU A 131 0.77 -14.23 8.63
C LEU A 131 -0.31 -14.13 9.70
N ARG A 132 -1.38 -14.92 9.64
CA ARG A 132 -2.39 -14.96 10.71
C ARG A 132 -1.79 -15.40 12.04
N GLU A 133 -0.96 -16.44 12.01
CA GLU A 133 -0.26 -16.90 13.21
C GLU A 133 0.72 -15.85 13.74
N LEU A 134 1.41 -15.15 12.83
CA LEU A 134 2.33 -14.08 13.20
C LEU A 134 1.59 -12.87 13.78
N ALA A 135 0.49 -12.46 13.17
CA ALA A 135 -0.38 -11.41 13.70
C ALA A 135 -0.88 -11.75 15.11
N ARG A 136 -1.30 -13.00 15.35
CA ARG A 136 -1.69 -13.48 16.65
C ARG A 136 -0.56 -13.30 17.67
N ARG A 137 0.65 -13.72 17.36
CA ARG A 137 1.83 -13.59 18.23
C ARG A 137 2.17 -12.15 18.58
N GLN A 138 1.95 -11.23 17.66
CA GLN A 138 2.23 -9.80 17.89
C GLN A 138 1.15 -9.13 18.74
N VAL A 139 -0.11 -9.47 18.51
CA VAL A 139 -1.24 -8.83 19.19
C VAL A 139 -1.51 -9.43 20.57
N GLU A 140 -1.40 -10.75 20.73
CA GLU A 140 -1.75 -11.45 21.98
C GLU A 140 -1.03 -10.91 23.23
N PRO A 141 0.29 -10.57 23.21
CA PRO A 141 0.96 -10.00 24.38
C PRO A 141 0.50 -8.59 24.73
N ILE A 142 0.01 -7.82 23.75
CA ILE A 142 -0.39 -6.41 23.90
C ILE A 142 -1.89 -6.33 24.27
N ASN A 143 -2.69 -7.14 23.64
CA ASN A 143 -4.14 -7.22 23.85
C ASN A 143 -4.62 -8.68 23.89
N PRO A 144 -4.55 -9.33 25.07
CA PRO A 144 -4.95 -10.73 25.23
C PRO A 144 -6.46 -10.97 24.99
N GLU A 145 -7.28 -9.94 25.07
CA GLU A 145 -8.74 -10.01 24.86
C GLU A 145 -9.15 -9.74 23.41
N PHE A 146 -8.17 -9.58 22.52
CA PHE A 146 -8.45 -9.35 21.09
C PHE A 146 -9.17 -10.56 20.48
N ASP A 147 -10.25 -10.30 19.75
CA ASP A 147 -10.99 -11.35 19.05
C ASP A 147 -10.24 -11.79 17.78
N PHE A 148 -9.43 -12.82 17.90
CA PHE A 148 -8.66 -13.37 16.79
C PHE A 148 -9.51 -14.00 15.68
N SER A 149 -10.83 -14.22 15.89
CA SER A 149 -11.72 -14.68 14.82
C SER A 149 -11.83 -13.67 13.67
N ILE A 150 -11.58 -12.40 13.93
CA ILE A 150 -11.52 -11.33 12.94
C ILE A 150 -10.46 -11.65 11.87
N LEU A 151 -9.30 -12.17 12.28
CA LEU A 151 -8.23 -12.53 11.35
C LEU A 151 -8.60 -13.69 10.41
N GLU A 152 -9.56 -14.53 10.80
CA GLU A 152 -10.02 -15.63 9.95
C GLU A 152 -10.86 -15.14 8.77
N GLY A 153 -11.56 -14.02 8.96
CA GLY A 153 -12.36 -13.36 7.91
C GLY A 153 -11.58 -12.42 7.00
N MET A 154 -10.36 -12.01 7.38
CA MET A 154 -9.54 -11.09 6.62
C MET A 154 -8.85 -11.78 5.44
N ALA A 155 -8.77 -11.08 4.30
CA ALA A 155 -7.89 -11.48 3.20
C ALA A 155 -6.42 -11.39 3.62
N GLY A 156 -5.56 -12.20 2.98
CA GLY A 156 -4.14 -12.21 3.30
C GLY A 156 -3.46 -10.87 3.09
N THR A 157 -3.84 -10.13 2.05
CA THR A 157 -3.36 -8.77 1.77
C THR A 157 -3.78 -7.77 2.83
N GLU A 158 -4.99 -7.89 3.40
CA GLU A 158 -5.45 -7.04 4.51
C GLU A 158 -4.60 -7.27 5.77
N ILE A 159 -4.29 -8.55 6.08
CA ILE A 159 -3.41 -8.90 7.20
C ILE A 159 -2.00 -8.35 6.95
N ALA A 160 -1.47 -8.49 5.73
CA ALA A 160 -0.16 -7.97 5.37
C ALA A 160 -0.10 -6.44 5.51
N THR A 161 -1.13 -5.73 5.05
CA THR A 161 -1.23 -4.27 5.21
C THR A 161 -1.30 -3.87 6.68
N ALA A 162 -2.13 -4.56 7.48
CA ALA A 162 -2.25 -4.27 8.90
C ALA A 162 -0.93 -4.53 9.66
N LEU A 163 -0.21 -5.60 9.34
CA LEU A 163 1.10 -5.87 9.91
C LEU A 163 2.14 -4.85 9.47
N ALA A 164 2.19 -4.50 8.17
CA ALA A 164 3.11 -3.49 7.66
C ALA A 164 2.86 -2.10 8.26
N HIS A 165 1.63 -1.79 8.63
CA HIS A 165 1.27 -0.52 9.29
C HIS A 165 1.64 -0.52 10.78
N ASN A 166 1.35 -1.63 11.48
CA ASN A 166 1.53 -1.69 12.94
C ASN A 166 2.95 -2.06 13.37
N CYS A 167 3.77 -2.59 12.47
CA CYS A 167 5.18 -2.87 12.74
C CYS A 167 6.01 -1.61 12.44
N ALA A 168 7.04 -1.38 13.24
CA ALA A 168 7.94 -0.23 13.10
C ALA A 168 8.90 -0.40 11.91
N PHE A 169 8.37 -0.63 10.72
CA PHE A 169 9.16 -0.68 9.49
C PHE A 169 9.52 0.73 9.03
N CYS A 170 10.78 0.90 8.63
CA CYS A 170 11.19 2.13 7.97
C CYS A 170 10.61 2.24 6.53
N PRO A 171 10.63 3.44 5.91
CA PRO A 171 10.13 3.63 4.55
C PRO A 171 10.70 2.63 3.54
N ALA A 172 11.99 2.32 3.63
CA ALA A 172 12.66 1.41 2.73
C ALA A 172 12.20 -0.06 2.90
N GLU A 173 11.93 -0.51 4.13
CA GLU A 173 11.38 -1.84 4.39
C GLU A 173 9.94 -1.96 3.89
N ARG A 174 9.11 -0.94 4.12
CA ARG A 174 7.75 -0.87 3.55
C ARG A 174 7.79 -0.88 2.02
N GLN A 175 8.74 -0.16 1.41
CA GLN A 175 8.93 -0.16 -0.04
C GLN A 175 9.36 -1.53 -0.56
N ALA A 176 10.23 -2.24 0.15
CA ALA A 176 10.63 -3.60 -0.23
C ALA A 176 9.42 -4.55 -0.29
N LEU A 177 8.45 -4.41 0.63
CA LEU A 177 7.18 -5.13 0.58
C LEU A 177 6.35 -4.74 -0.66
N MET A 178 6.29 -3.45 -1.00
CA MET A 178 5.60 -2.98 -2.20
C MET A 178 6.24 -3.50 -3.48
N GLU A 179 7.57 -3.66 -3.51
CA GLU A 179 8.34 -4.13 -4.66
C GLU A 179 8.47 -5.65 -4.75
N ALA A 180 7.91 -6.40 -3.79
CA ALA A 180 7.93 -7.86 -3.88
C ALA A 180 7.40 -8.33 -5.25
N PRO A 181 8.07 -9.27 -5.94
CA PRO A 181 7.72 -9.67 -7.30
C PRO A 181 6.28 -10.16 -7.45
N SER A 182 5.72 -10.75 -6.39
CA SER A 182 4.33 -11.15 -6.34
C SER A 182 3.75 -10.95 -4.92
N LEU A 183 2.43 -10.97 -4.80
CA LEU A 183 1.78 -10.96 -3.48
C LEU A 183 2.12 -12.21 -2.65
N ARG A 184 2.55 -13.31 -3.25
CA ARG A 184 3.02 -14.50 -2.54
C ARG A 184 4.40 -14.27 -1.92
N GLU A 185 5.31 -13.68 -2.67
CA GLU A 185 6.66 -13.35 -2.19
C GLU A 185 6.64 -12.23 -1.15
N LEU A 186 5.62 -11.37 -1.18
CA LEU A 186 5.38 -10.39 -0.13
C LEU A 186 5.15 -11.05 1.23
N GLU A 187 4.42 -12.17 1.30
CA GLU A 187 4.26 -12.93 2.56
C GLU A 187 5.60 -13.39 3.10
N GLU A 188 6.44 -13.98 2.24
CA GLU A 188 7.76 -14.48 2.63
C GLU A 188 8.65 -13.35 3.13
N LEU A 189 8.67 -12.22 2.44
CA LEU A 189 9.45 -11.04 2.82
C LEU A 189 8.97 -10.46 4.15
N LEU A 190 7.65 -10.36 4.34
CA LEU A 190 7.08 -9.87 5.59
C LEU A 190 7.45 -10.78 6.77
N LEU A 191 7.43 -12.10 6.58
CA LEU A 191 7.88 -13.07 7.58
C LEU A 191 9.36 -12.89 7.94
N ILE A 192 10.21 -12.61 6.95
CA ILE A 192 11.64 -12.33 7.16
C ILE A 192 11.81 -11.06 7.98
N LEU A 193 11.17 -9.97 7.59
CA LEU A 193 11.26 -8.66 8.28
C LEU A 193 10.75 -8.73 9.72
N MET A 194 9.76 -9.55 10.00
CA MET A 194 9.20 -9.71 11.34
C MET A 194 9.92 -10.76 12.20
N GLY A 195 11.03 -11.34 11.71
CA GLY A 195 11.75 -12.38 12.45
C GLY A 195 10.95 -13.68 12.57
N GLY A 196 10.46 -14.21 11.46
CA GLY A 196 9.64 -15.42 11.38
C GLY A 196 10.16 -16.63 12.19
N PRO A 197 9.36 -17.67 12.38
CA PRO A 197 9.67 -18.76 13.31
C PRO A 197 10.97 -19.46 12.93
N GLY A 198 12.05 -19.19 13.67
CA GLY A 198 13.32 -19.88 13.60
C GLY A 198 14.54 -19.06 13.19
N GLN A 199 14.41 -17.78 12.90
CA GLN A 199 15.55 -16.90 12.63
C GLN A 199 15.54 -15.67 13.53
N ALA A 200 16.64 -15.51 14.27
CA ALA A 200 17.07 -14.17 14.64
C ALA A 200 17.30 -13.40 13.31
N PRO A 201 16.99 -12.10 13.22
CA PRO A 201 17.17 -11.34 11.99
C PRO A 201 18.63 -11.44 11.54
N SER A 202 18.92 -12.36 10.65
CA SER A 202 20.21 -12.41 9.96
C SER A 202 20.06 -11.51 8.74
N PHE A 203 20.44 -10.26 8.93
CA PHE A 203 20.48 -9.22 7.89
C PHE A 203 21.43 -9.52 6.71
N ASP A 204 22.00 -10.74 6.64
CA ASP A 204 23.08 -11.09 5.73
C ASP A 204 22.63 -11.72 4.39
N MET A 205 21.33 -11.93 4.14
CA MET A 205 20.91 -12.72 2.95
C MET A 205 20.11 -11.98 1.89
N LEU A 206 19.69 -10.75 2.13
CA LEU A 206 19.19 -9.85 1.08
C LEU A 206 19.82 -8.48 1.32
N PRO A 207 20.20 -7.72 0.29
CA PRO A 207 20.58 -6.33 0.46
C PRO A 207 19.32 -5.54 0.83
N LEU A 208 18.86 -5.71 2.08
CA LEU A 208 17.80 -4.84 2.61
C LEU A 208 18.40 -3.44 2.71
N PRO A 209 17.66 -2.42 2.29
CA PRO A 209 18.13 -1.05 2.45
C PRO A 209 18.35 -0.78 3.93
N VAL A 210 19.49 -0.18 4.25
CA VAL A 210 19.84 0.25 5.61
C VAL A 210 19.02 1.52 5.87
N CYS A 211 18.23 1.50 6.93
CA CYS A 211 17.51 2.69 7.44
C CYS A 211 18.45 3.67 8.11
#